data_7b8e29c4075b50c2adfee8686f1ab308
#
_entry.id   7b8e29c4075b50c2adfee8686f1ab308
#
_cell.length_a   1.000
_cell.length_b   1.000
_cell.length_c   1.000
_cell.angle_alpha   90.00
_cell.angle_beta   90.00
_cell.angle_gamma   90.00
#
_symmetry.space_group_name_H-M   'P 1'
#
loop_
_entity.id
_entity.type
_entity.pdbx_description
1 polymer ?
#
loop_
_entity_poly.entity_id
_entity_poly.type
_entity_poly.pdbx_seq_one_letter_code
_entity_poly.pdbx_strand_id
1 'polypeptide(L)'
;MISAMTSSIAKSPAQYPVLRNLQFSPIKQGEDQLIVLWDPSGLSKEKLVLPLNFFFIVQHFDGEHSIQDIGALYLKRFGEFLMPNKVEQLVTDLEQKLFLEGERVEAAKQQARIAYRRQPIRQAAFAGRSYEADGVKLKKQIDGFFTSGEGPDFKPSENQGKLIKGLVAPTYDLKQAGSVYAWAYKELQE
;
A
#
# COMPACT_ATOMS: atom_id res chain seq x y z
N MET A 1 -12.36 38.22 -36.59
CA MET A 1 -11.57 37.48 -35.58
C MET A 1 -12.40 36.29 -35.09
N ILE A 2 -12.12 35.14 -35.66
CA ILE A 2 -12.80 33.89 -35.25
C ILE A 2 -11.89 33.25 -34.19
N SER A 3 -12.34 33.34 -32.93
CA SER A 3 -11.66 32.68 -31.81
C SER A 3 -11.91 31.19 -31.92
N ALA A 4 -10.87 30.42 -32.24
CA ALA A 4 -10.91 28.97 -32.24
C ALA A 4 -11.00 28.50 -30.76
N MET A 5 -12.19 28.14 -30.33
CA MET A 5 -12.39 27.35 -29.11
C MET A 5 -11.82 25.96 -29.38
N THR A 6 -10.60 25.73 -28.95
CA THR A 6 -10.02 24.39 -28.86
C THR A 6 -10.76 23.66 -27.71
N SER A 7 -11.81 22.96 -28.06
CA SER A 7 -12.47 22.03 -27.15
C SER A 7 -11.44 20.93 -26.79
N SER A 8 -10.90 20.98 -25.60
CA SER A 8 -10.16 19.87 -25.04
C SER A 8 -11.14 18.72 -24.87
N ILE A 9 -11.12 17.77 -25.80
CA ILE A 9 -11.88 16.53 -25.68
C ILE A 9 -11.33 15.83 -24.44
N ALA A 10 -12.13 15.79 -23.37
CA ALA A 10 -11.76 15.09 -22.16
C ALA A 10 -11.48 13.62 -22.52
N LYS A 11 -10.25 13.17 -22.28
CA LYS A 11 -9.83 11.80 -22.54
C LYS A 11 -10.69 10.85 -21.69
N SER A 12 -11.38 9.92 -22.34
CA SER A 12 -12.19 8.92 -21.63
C SER A 12 -11.26 7.97 -20.86
N PRO A 13 -11.47 7.74 -19.55
CA PRO A 13 -10.67 6.78 -18.77
C PRO A 13 -10.67 5.37 -19.38
N ALA A 14 -11.74 4.97 -20.05
CA ALA A 14 -11.80 3.68 -20.75
C ALA A 14 -10.85 3.60 -21.96
N GLN A 15 -10.55 4.73 -22.60
CA GLN A 15 -9.64 4.79 -23.75
C GLN A 15 -8.21 5.13 -23.35
N TYR A 16 -8.02 5.85 -22.24
CA TYR A 16 -6.75 6.30 -21.70
C TYR A 16 -6.66 5.89 -20.23
N PRO A 17 -6.49 4.59 -19.94
CA PRO A 17 -6.47 4.10 -18.57
C PRO A 17 -5.29 4.64 -17.78
N VAL A 18 -5.50 4.88 -16.48
CA VAL A 18 -4.46 5.33 -15.54
C VAL A 18 -4.32 4.31 -14.42
N LEU A 19 -3.15 3.68 -14.34
CA LEU A 19 -2.84 2.76 -13.27
C LEU A 19 -2.61 3.54 -11.97
N ARG A 20 -3.19 3.06 -10.88
CA ARG A 20 -2.90 3.59 -9.55
C ARG A 20 -1.45 3.28 -9.14
N ASN A 21 -1.00 3.96 -8.08
CA ASN A 21 0.30 3.64 -7.48
C ASN A 21 0.25 2.28 -6.78
N LEU A 22 0.51 1.22 -7.55
CA LEU A 22 0.57 -0.16 -7.10
C LEU A 22 2.00 -0.60 -6.87
N GLN A 23 2.19 -1.57 -5.99
CA GLN A 23 3.45 -2.30 -5.89
C GLN A 23 3.41 -3.55 -6.74
N PHE A 24 4.58 -3.97 -7.20
CA PHE A 24 4.73 -5.20 -7.96
C PHE A 24 5.99 -5.96 -7.56
N SER A 25 5.98 -7.27 -7.76
CA SER A 25 7.13 -8.14 -7.53
C SER A 25 7.15 -9.26 -8.56
N PRO A 26 8.32 -9.57 -9.14
CA PRO A 26 8.46 -10.74 -9.97
C PRO A 26 8.38 -12.01 -9.12
N ILE A 27 7.70 -13.02 -9.66
CA ILE A 27 7.64 -14.38 -9.10
C ILE A 27 7.92 -15.39 -10.19
N LYS A 28 8.39 -16.56 -9.79
CA LYS A 28 8.52 -17.73 -10.69
C LYS A 28 7.47 -18.76 -10.32
N GLN A 29 6.78 -19.27 -11.33
CA GLN A 29 5.86 -20.40 -11.19
C GLN A 29 6.23 -21.44 -12.25
N GLY A 30 7.01 -22.45 -11.84
CA GLY A 30 7.65 -23.36 -12.78
C GLY A 30 8.69 -22.62 -13.63
N GLU A 31 8.56 -22.69 -14.95
CA GLU A 31 9.43 -21.97 -15.91
C GLU A 31 8.92 -20.56 -16.24
N ASP A 32 7.69 -20.26 -15.87
CA ASP A 32 7.06 -18.98 -16.19
C ASP A 32 7.51 -17.86 -15.24
N GLN A 33 7.82 -16.70 -15.83
CA GLN A 33 8.05 -15.47 -15.10
C GLN A 33 6.75 -14.67 -15.08
N LEU A 34 6.25 -14.43 -13.88
CA LEU A 34 5.01 -13.69 -13.63
C LEU A 34 5.29 -12.48 -12.76
N ILE A 35 4.40 -11.50 -12.82
CA ILE A 35 4.43 -10.32 -11.96
C ILE A 35 3.17 -10.33 -11.08
N VAL A 36 3.35 -10.17 -9.77
CA VAL A 36 2.26 -9.93 -8.84
C VAL A 36 2.14 -8.44 -8.60
N LEU A 37 0.92 -7.91 -8.75
CA LEU A 37 0.58 -6.52 -8.40
C LEU A 37 -0.34 -6.51 -7.19
N TRP A 38 -0.16 -5.51 -6.31
CA TRP A 38 -1.05 -5.27 -5.17
C TRP A 38 -1.09 -3.80 -4.79
N ASP A 39 -2.15 -3.43 -4.09
CA ASP A 39 -2.36 -2.08 -3.57
C ASP A 39 -1.73 -1.93 -2.17
N PRO A 40 -0.65 -1.16 -2.00
CA PRO A 40 -0.04 -0.93 -0.70
C PRO A 40 -0.90 -0.09 0.24
N SER A 41 -1.87 0.66 -0.29
CA SER A 41 -2.80 1.47 0.53
C SER A 41 -3.87 0.63 1.21
N GLY A 42 -4.09 -0.61 0.75
CA GLY A 42 -5.10 -1.52 1.27
C GLY A 42 -6.54 -1.14 0.90
N LEU A 43 -6.74 -0.20 -0.04
CA LEU A 43 -8.06 0.12 -0.57
C LEU A 43 -8.61 -1.06 -1.37
N SER A 44 -7.77 -1.68 -2.18
CA SER A 44 -8.02 -3.00 -2.76
C SER A 44 -7.30 -4.07 -1.94
N LYS A 45 -8.01 -5.16 -1.62
CA LYS A 45 -7.42 -6.35 -0.98
C LYS A 45 -6.98 -7.40 -2.00
N GLU A 46 -7.26 -7.15 -3.27
CA GLU A 46 -6.95 -8.06 -4.35
C GLU A 46 -5.46 -8.05 -4.68
N LYS A 47 -5.00 -9.19 -5.19
CA LYS A 47 -3.71 -9.32 -5.85
C LYS A 47 -3.94 -9.80 -7.27
N LEU A 48 -3.20 -9.27 -8.21
CA LEU A 48 -3.28 -9.68 -9.61
C LEU A 48 -1.93 -10.27 -10.03
N VAL A 49 -1.99 -11.46 -10.61
CA VAL A 49 -0.81 -12.14 -11.18
C VAL A 49 -0.92 -12.05 -12.69
N LEU A 50 0.10 -11.50 -13.33
CA LEU A 50 0.14 -11.28 -14.77
C LEU A 50 1.40 -11.89 -15.39
N PRO A 51 1.30 -12.50 -16.57
CA PRO A 51 2.45 -12.78 -17.42
C PRO A 51 3.17 -11.47 -17.82
N LEU A 52 4.46 -11.55 -18.12
CA LEU A 52 5.28 -10.36 -18.45
C LEU A 52 4.73 -9.56 -19.63
N ASN A 53 4.16 -10.20 -20.62
CA ASN A 53 3.57 -9.52 -21.77
C ASN A 53 2.32 -8.71 -21.39
N PHE A 54 1.48 -9.18 -20.46
CA PHE A 54 0.36 -8.41 -19.92
C PHE A 54 0.81 -7.32 -18.97
N PHE A 55 1.86 -7.56 -18.19
CA PHE A 55 2.47 -6.51 -17.38
C PHE A 55 3.00 -5.36 -18.24
N PHE A 56 3.58 -5.66 -19.40
CA PHE A 56 3.97 -4.64 -20.37
C PHE A 56 2.80 -3.74 -20.77
N ILE A 57 1.59 -4.29 -20.99
CA ILE A 57 0.39 -3.51 -21.31
C ILE A 57 0.04 -2.57 -20.14
N VAL A 58 0.01 -3.11 -18.91
CA VAL A 58 -0.38 -2.36 -17.71
C VAL A 58 0.59 -1.22 -17.39
N GLN A 59 1.89 -1.36 -17.71
CA GLN A 59 2.88 -0.30 -17.55
C GLN A 59 2.62 0.94 -18.41
N HIS A 60 1.83 0.81 -19.48
CA HIS A 60 1.46 1.92 -20.37
C HIS A 60 0.07 2.50 -20.04
N PHE A 61 -0.50 2.14 -18.91
CA PHE A 61 -1.73 2.75 -18.39
C PHE A 61 -1.38 4.04 -17.62
N ASP A 62 -0.91 5.03 -18.34
CA ASP A 62 -0.40 6.31 -17.83
C ASP A 62 -1.35 7.50 -18.09
N GLY A 63 -2.48 7.24 -18.77
CA GLY A 63 -3.43 8.28 -19.18
C GLY A 63 -3.01 9.06 -20.43
N GLU A 64 -1.85 8.75 -21.00
CA GLU A 64 -1.34 9.39 -22.22
C GLU A 64 -1.50 8.48 -23.44
N HIS A 65 -1.24 7.19 -23.26
CA HIS A 65 -1.41 6.17 -24.30
C HIS A 65 -2.84 5.68 -24.38
N SER A 66 -3.39 5.72 -25.60
CA SER A 66 -4.68 5.07 -25.87
C SER A 66 -4.52 3.55 -25.97
N ILE A 67 -5.65 2.82 -25.87
CA ILE A 67 -5.66 1.36 -26.08
C ILE A 67 -5.06 0.99 -27.43
N GLN A 68 -5.27 1.81 -28.47
CA GLN A 68 -4.71 1.59 -29.80
C GLN A 68 -3.19 1.81 -29.82
N ASP A 69 -2.68 2.85 -29.15
CA ASP A 69 -1.25 3.10 -29.00
C ASP A 69 -0.56 1.94 -28.29
N ILE A 70 -1.16 1.44 -27.23
CA ILE A 70 -0.67 0.26 -26.47
C ILE A 70 -0.62 -0.98 -27.35
N GLY A 71 -1.65 -1.19 -28.18
CA GLY A 71 -1.69 -2.26 -29.17
C GLY A 71 -0.53 -2.18 -30.19
N ALA A 72 -0.23 -0.97 -30.66
CA ALA A 72 0.90 -0.73 -31.58
C ALA A 72 2.25 -0.96 -30.91
N LEU A 73 2.42 -0.51 -29.64
CA LEU A 73 3.62 -0.77 -28.85
C LEU A 73 3.84 -2.25 -28.58
N TYR A 74 2.76 -2.97 -28.27
CA TYR A 74 2.78 -4.41 -28.03
C TYR A 74 3.23 -5.18 -29.29
N LEU A 75 2.63 -4.85 -30.45
CA LEU A 75 3.01 -5.43 -31.73
C LEU A 75 4.51 -5.19 -32.03
N LYS A 76 4.97 -3.97 -31.82
CA LYS A 76 6.38 -3.63 -32.03
C LYS A 76 7.32 -4.39 -31.09
N ARG A 77 6.89 -4.66 -29.86
CA ARG A 77 7.71 -5.32 -28.83
C ARG A 77 7.76 -6.83 -28.95
N PHE A 78 6.61 -7.46 -29.26
CA PHE A 78 6.44 -8.91 -29.22
C PHE A 78 6.22 -9.54 -30.59
N GLY A 79 5.99 -8.75 -31.64
CA GLY A 79 5.69 -9.25 -32.99
C GLY A 79 4.30 -9.85 -33.12
N GLU A 80 3.45 -9.73 -32.11
CA GLU A 80 2.12 -10.31 -32.06
C GLU A 80 1.03 -9.23 -32.06
N PHE A 81 -0.07 -9.49 -32.74
CA PHE A 81 -1.21 -8.59 -32.72
C PHE A 81 -2.02 -8.73 -31.44
N LEU A 82 -2.15 -7.65 -30.70
CA LEU A 82 -2.97 -7.58 -29.49
C LEU A 82 -4.40 -7.22 -29.86
N MET A 83 -5.33 -8.16 -29.66
CA MET A 83 -6.74 -7.93 -29.90
C MET A 83 -7.28 -6.84 -28.95
N PRO A 84 -7.92 -5.76 -29.46
CA PRO A 84 -8.43 -4.66 -28.62
C PRO A 84 -9.32 -5.11 -27.47
N ASN A 85 -10.20 -6.08 -27.72
CA ASN A 85 -11.12 -6.64 -26.72
C ASN A 85 -10.38 -7.26 -25.51
N LYS A 86 -9.16 -7.79 -25.69
CA LYS A 86 -8.35 -8.31 -24.56
C LYS A 86 -7.85 -7.19 -23.68
N VAL A 87 -7.49 -6.04 -24.27
CA VAL A 87 -7.10 -4.86 -23.49
C VAL A 87 -8.28 -4.27 -22.76
N GLU A 88 -9.42 -4.16 -23.43
CA GLU A 88 -10.67 -3.67 -22.83
C GLU A 88 -11.12 -4.55 -21.65
N GLN A 89 -11.01 -5.87 -21.80
CA GLN A 89 -11.30 -6.81 -20.71
C GLN A 89 -10.34 -6.62 -19.54
N LEU A 90 -9.03 -6.48 -19.82
CA LEU A 90 -8.03 -6.20 -18.80
C LEU A 90 -8.30 -4.88 -18.07
N VAL A 91 -8.67 -3.82 -18.78
CA VAL A 91 -9.11 -2.54 -18.20
C VAL A 91 -10.31 -2.75 -17.26
N THR A 92 -11.32 -3.49 -17.72
CA THR A 92 -12.52 -3.78 -16.92
C THR A 92 -12.17 -4.55 -15.64
N ASP A 93 -11.31 -5.58 -15.75
CA ASP A 93 -10.87 -6.39 -14.61
C ASP A 93 -10.09 -5.55 -13.59
N LEU A 94 -9.19 -4.68 -14.07
CA LEU A 94 -8.41 -3.78 -13.22
C LEU A 94 -9.27 -2.71 -12.55
N GLU A 95 -10.28 -2.17 -13.26
CA GLU A 95 -11.26 -1.25 -12.67
C GLU A 95 -12.08 -1.91 -11.55
N GLN A 96 -12.55 -3.14 -11.78
CA GLN A 96 -13.31 -3.89 -10.77
C GLN A 96 -12.47 -4.14 -9.51
N LYS A 97 -11.17 -4.36 -9.66
CA LYS A 97 -10.21 -4.56 -8.57
C LYS A 97 -9.73 -3.26 -7.93
N LEU A 98 -10.22 -2.11 -8.36
CA LEU A 98 -9.79 -0.78 -7.90
C LEU A 98 -8.30 -0.52 -8.17
N PHE A 99 -7.77 -1.01 -9.27
CA PHE A 99 -6.38 -0.83 -9.66
C PHE A 99 -6.15 0.33 -10.64
N LEU A 100 -7.21 0.83 -11.28
CA LEU A 100 -7.16 2.01 -12.13
C LEU A 100 -7.74 3.23 -11.41
N GLU A 101 -7.20 4.43 -11.69
CA GLU A 101 -7.83 5.67 -11.25
C GLU A 101 -9.16 5.89 -11.98
N GLY A 102 -10.15 6.43 -11.28
CA GLY A 102 -11.48 6.69 -11.83
C GLY A 102 -12.55 6.80 -10.75
N GLU A 103 -13.79 6.95 -11.18
CA GLU A 103 -14.94 7.19 -10.28
C GLU A 103 -15.12 6.09 -9.23
N ARG A 104 -14.89 4.83 -9.59
CA ARG A 104 -14.98 3.69 -8.67
C ARG A 104 -14.00 3.78 -7.53
N VAL A 105 -12.76 4.16 -7.83
CA VAL A 105 -11.71 4.35 -6.81
C VAL A 105 -12.04 5.53 -5.92
N GLU A 106 -12.49 6.65 -6.48
CA GLU A 106 -12.88 7.81 -5.68
C GLU A 106 -14.07 7.51 -4.76
N ALA A 107 -15.07 6.79 -5.26
CA ALA A 107 -16.18 6.31 -4.44
C ALA A 107 -15.71 5.39 -3.30
N ALA A 108 -14.80 4.45 -3.58
CA ALA A 108 -14.24 3.55 -2.59
C ALA A 108 -13.40 4.31 -1.54
N LYS A 109 -12.56 5.27 -1.95
CA LYS A 109 -11.81 6.16 -1.05
C LYS A 109 -12.75 6.94 -0.12
N GLN A 110 -13.83 7.48 -0.67
CA GLN A 110 -14.82 8.24 0.10
C GLN A 110 -15.55 7.34 1.11
N GLN A 111 -15.96 6.14 0.71
CA GLN A 111 -16.58 5.17 1.60
C GLN A 111 -15.63 4.75 2.73
N ALA A 112 -14.36 4.49 2.43
CA ALA A 112 -13.34 4.16 3.42
C ALA A 112 -13.13 5.30 4.43
N ARG A 113 -13.11 6.56 3.96
CA ARG A 113 -13.02 7.76 4.83
C ARG A 113 -14.24 7.88 5.76
N ILE A 114 -15.44 7.68 5.23
CA ILE A 114 -16.68 7.73 6.03
C ILE A 114 -16.69 6.63 7.07
N ALA A 115 -16.35 5.40 6.67
CA ALA A 115 -16.27 4.26 7.58
C ALA A 115 -15.25 4.51 8.71
N TYR A 116 -14.06 5.02 8.37
CA TYR A 116 -13.03 5.38 9.35
C TYR A 116 -13.49 6.44 10.35
N ARG A 117 -14.17 7.51 9.86
CA ARG A 117 -14.67 8.59 10.74
C ARG A 117 -15.80 8.17 11.66
N ARG A 118 -16.57 7.14 11.28
CA ARG A 118 -17.67 6.59 12.09
C ARG A 118 -17.21 5.64 13.18
N GLN A 119 -15.97 5.17 13.12
CA GLN A 119 -15.44 4.28 14.16
C GLN A 119 -15.19 5.07 15.45
N PRO A 120 -15.80 4.71 16.58
CA PRO A 120 -15.57 5.39 17.85
C PRO A 120 -14.16 5.10 18.39
N ILE A 121 -13.57 3.98 18.03
CA ILE A 121 -12.24 3.55 18.44
C ILE A 121 -11.50 3.03 17.22
N ARG A 122 -10.28 3.52 17.01
CA ARG A 122 -9.38 2.97 16.00
C ARG A 122 -8.82 1.63 16.48
N GLN A 123 -9.10 0.57 15.74
CA GLN A 123 -8.53 -0.73 16.03
C GLN A 123 -7.01 -0.74 15.79
N ALA A 124 -6.29 -1.42 16.67
CA ALA A 124 -4.84 -1.56 16.56
C ALA A 124 -4.48 -2.48 15.38
N ALA A 125 -3.94 -1.90 14.29
CA ALA A 125 -3.73 -2.58 13.02
C ALA A 125 -2.73 -3.75 13.08
N PHE A 126 -1.83 -3.75 14.06
CA PHE A 126 -0.75 -4.73 14.20
C PHE A 126 -0.91 -5.66 15.40
N ALA A 127 -2.05 -5.56 16.12
CA ALA A 127 -2.38 -6.48 17.21
C ALA A 127 -2.43 -7.93 16.72
N GLY A 128 -1.79 -8.84 17.42
CA GLY A 128 -1.62 -10.25 17.03
C GLY A 128 -0.54 -10.51 15.98
N ARG A 129 0.03 -9.47 15.36
CA ARG A 129 1.15 -9.59 14.39
C ARG A 129 2.48 -9.14 14.99
N SER A 130 2.59 -7.86 15.32
CA SER A 130 3.83 -7.25 15.87
C SER A 130 3.84 -7.22 17.39
N TYR A 131 2.69 -7.39 18.03
CA TYR A 131 2.53 -7.46 19.48
C TYR A 131 1.27 -8.25 19.84
N GLU A 132 1.14 -8.68 21.11
CA GLU A 132 0.00 -9.43 21.59
C GLU A 132 -1.30 -8.63 21.45
N ALA A 133 -2.38 -9.30 20.98
CA ALA A 133 -3.69 -8.67 20.85
C ALA A 133 -4.46 -8.58 22.16
N ASP A 134 -4.24 -9.54 23.08
CA ASP A 134 -4.85 -9.57 24.40
C ASP A 134 -4.11 -8.62 25.35
N GLY A 135 -4.84 -7.75 26.05
CA GLY A 135 -4.26 -6.72 26.90
C GLY A 135 -3.39 -7.25 28.04
N VAL A 136 -3.76 -8.39 28.63
CA VAL A 136 -2.99 -9.00 29.73
C VAL A 136 -1.70 -9.59 29.22
N LYS A 137 -1.76 -10.28 28.06
CA LYS A 137 -0.57 -10.83 27.42
C LYS A 137 0.33 -9.72 26.89
N LEU A 138 -0.24 -8.65 26.34
CA LEU A 138 0.50 -7.48 25.87
C LEU A 138 1.26 -6.82 27.02
N LYS A 139 0.59 -6.62 28.17
CA LYS A 139 1.28 -6.10 29.36
C LYS A 139 2.47 -6.98 29.76
N LYS A 140 2.25 -8.29 29.83
CA LYS A 140 3.33 -9.24 30.15
C LYS A 140 4.46 -9.20 29.13
N GLN A 141 4.14 -9.05 27.84
CA GLN A 141 5.13 -8.90 26.77
C GLN A 141 5.97 -7.63 26.96
N ILE A 142 5.31 -6.49 27.24
CA ILE A 142 5.99 -5.21 27.48
C ILE A 142 6.86 -5.29 28.75
N ASP A 143 6.31 -5.77 29.85
CA ASP A 143 7.06 -5.95 31.10
C ASP A 143 8.31 -6.84 30.89
N GLY A 144 8.19 -7.86 30.04
CA GLY A 144 9.30 -8.72 29.65
C GLY A 144 10.43 -7.97 28.91
N PHE A 145 10.12 -6.94 28.14
CA PHE A 145 11.15 -6.13 27.49
C PHE A 145 11.95 -5.27 28.47
N PHE A 146 11.35 -4.89 29.60
CA PHE A 146 12.05 -4.19 30.66
C PHE A 146 12.94 -5.14 31.47
N THR A 147 12.42 -6.34 31.80
CA THR A 147 13.07 -7.30 32.72
C THR A 147 13.97 -8.33 32.04
N SER A 148 14.05 -8.36 30.70
CA SER A 148 14.99 -9.20 29.97
C SER A 148 16.45 -8.77 30.27
N GLY A 149 17.42 -9.69 30.10
CA GLY A 149 18.83 -9.37 30.32
C GLY A 149 19.37 -8.22 29.44
N GLU A 150 18.65 -7.86 28.38
CA GLU A 150 18.94 -6.71 27.49
C GLU A 150 18.14 -5.47 27.86
N GLY A 151 17.16 -5.59 28.77
CA GLY A 151 16.27 -4.50 29.20
C GLY A 151 16.87 -3.66 30.33
N PRO A 152 16.28 -2.48 30.58
CA PRO A 152 16.78 -1.54 31.62
C PRO A 152 16.39 -1.94 33.05
N ASP A 153 15.61 -2.99 33.26
CA ASP A 153 14.82 -3.23 34.45
C ASP A 153 13.87 -2.06 34.80
N PHE A 154 13.05 -2.22 35.84
CA PHE A 154 12.22 -1.14 36.39
C PHE A 154 12.99 -0.22 37.33
N LYS A 155 14.26 0.10 36.98
CA LYS A 155 15.08 1.03 37.78
C LYS A 155 14.62 2.45 37.48
N PRO A 156 14.58 3.34 38.49
CA PRO A 156 14.23 4.74 38.27
C PRO A 156 15.11 5.39 37.19
N SER A 157 14.53 6.30 36.41
CA SER A 157 15.30 7.09 35.48
C SER A 157 16.30 7.99 36.18
N GLU A 158 17.50 8.18 35.63
CA GLU A 158 18.46 9.15 36.09
C GLU A 158 17.98 10.61 35.87
N ASN A 159 16.95 10.79 35.07
CA ASN A 159 16.32 12.07 34.79
C ASN A 159 15.12 12.38 35.70
N GLN A 160 14.95 11.65 36.79
CA GLN A 160 13.86 11.85 37.74
C GLN A 160 13.80 13.33 38.21
N GLY A 161 12.64 13.95 38.10
CA GLY A 161 12.42 15.37 38.40
C GLY A 161 12.83 16.36 37.31
N LYS A 162 13.38 15.92 36.18
CA LYS A 162 13.64 16.80 35.02
C LYS A 162 12.46 16.82 34.06
N LEU A 163 12.15 17.98 33.51
CA LEU A 163 11.13 18.12 32.48
C LEU A 163 11.64 17.54 31.15
N ILE A 164 11.14 16.38 30.77
CA ILE A 164 11.44 15.76 29.47
C ILE A 164 10.59 16.47 28.41
N LYS A 165 11.23 17.15 27.46
CA LYS A 165 10.57 17.89 26.37
C LYS A 165 10.37 17.04 25.11
N GLY A 166 11.03 15.92 24.98
CA GLY A 166 10.92 15.04 23.84
C GLY A 166 11.67 13.74 24.05
N LEU A 167 11.21 12.69 23.37
CA LEU A 167 11.80 11.36 23.39
C LEU A 167 12.01 10.89 21.96
N VAL A 168 13.17 10.33 21.68
CA VAL A 168 13.46 9.67 20.38
C VAL A 168 13.62 8.18 20.64
N ALA A 169 12.77 7.38 20.00
CA ALA A 169 12.85 5.93 20.03
C ALA A 169 13.01 5.39 18.61
N PRO A 170 13.68 4.25 18.39
CA PRO A 170 13.84 3.67 17.06
C PRO A 170 12.49 3.22 16.51
N THR A 171 12.35 3.23 15.17
CA THR A 171 11.19 2.68 14.48
C THR A 171 11.55 1.30 13.95
N TYR A 172 11.15 0.26 14.67
CA TYR A 172 11.38 -1.13 14.29
C TYR A 172 10.25 -2.04 14.80
N ASP A 173 10.23 -3.32 14.39
CA ASP A 173 9.25 -4.29 14.90
C ASP A 173 9.41 -4.49 16.41
N LEU A 174 8.30 -4.39 17.16
CA LEU A 174 8.32 -4.46 18.62
C LEU A 174 8.83 -5.81 19.14
N LYS A 175 8.60 -6.91 18.44
CA LYS A 175 9.09 -8.24 18.84
C LYS A 175 10.61 -8.34 18.79
N GLN A 176 11.24 -7.60 17.87
CA GLN A 176 12.70 -7.63 17.68
C GLN A 176 13.43 -6.55 18.48
N ALA A 177 12.83 -5.38 18.62
CA ALA A 177 13.46 -4.22 19.26
C ALA A 177 12.80 -3.82 20.59
N GLY A 178 12.04 -4.71 21.22
CA GLY A 178 11.28 -4.40 22.44
C GLY A 178 12.15 -3.86 23.57
N SER A 179 13.31 -4.47 23.83
CA SER A 179 14.23 -4.00 24.86
C SER A 179 14.81 -2.61 24.56
N VAL A 180 15.05 -2.28 23.27
CA VAL A 180 15.52 -0.95 22.87
C VAL A 180 14.44 0.11 23.12
N TYR A 181 13.17 -0.22 22.85
CA TYR A 181 12.04 0.63 23.23
C TYR A 181 11.97 0.80 24.75
N ALA A 182 12.14 -0.28 25.52
CA ALA A 182 12.11 -0.21 26.97
C ALA A 182 13.18 0.76 27.52
N TRP A 183 14.39 0.78 26.97
CA TRP A 183 15.41 1.76 27.32
C TRP A 183 15.00 3.20 27.07
N ALA A 184 14.37 3.47 25.92
CA ALA A 184 13.88 4.81 25.61
C ALA A 184 12.71 5.22 26.53
N TYR A 185 11.72 4.35 26.68
CA TYR A 185 10.50 4.68 27.45
C TYR A 185 10.69 4.63 28.97
N LYS A 186 11.75 3.98 29.46
CA LYS A 186 12.16 4.04 30.87
C LYS A 186 12.26 5.50 31.36
N GLU A 187 12.73 6.39 30.51
CA GLU A 187 12.92 7.81 30.88
C GLU A 187 11.58 8.55 31.17
N LEU A 188 10.44 7.96 30.81
CA LEU A 188 9.10 8.50 31.07
C LEU A 188 8.45 7.88 32.33
N GLN A 189 9.11 6.97 33.03
CA GLN A 189 8.60 6.41 34.29
C GLN A 189 8.72 7.46 35.40
N GLU A 190 7.61 7.72 36.11
CA GLU A 190 7.53 8.58 37.29
C GLU A 190 8.05 7.86 38.54
#